data_5bd5f2d4bfe4e7dfea204be64435fcbf
#
_entry.id   5bd5f2d4bfe4e7dfea204be64435fcbf
#
_cell.length_a   1.000
_cell.length_b   1.000
_cell.length_c   1.000
_cell.angle_alpha   90.00
_cell.angle_beta   90.00
_cell.angle_gamma   90.00
#
_symmetry.space_group_name_H-M   'P 1'
#
loop_
_entity.id
_entity.type
_entity.pdbx_description
1 polymer ?
#
loop_
_entity_poly.entity_id
_entity_poly.type
_entity_poly.pdbx_seq_one_letter_code
_entity_poly.pdbx_strand_id
1 'polypeptide(L)'
;MQHVFEIVRRRVRLAYAPDRARRWTAMPRSTEDCLNALSSLFPIGEAFFCRSVARYRDRITDPILREQVAQFIYQEAMHSKEHSRANDALREANVLGQEIE
;
A
#
# COMPACT_ATOMS: atom_id res chain seq x y z
N MET A 1 -16.69 -26.93 -11.72
CA MET A 1 -16.96 -25.87 -10.73
C MET A 1 -15.81 -24.88 -10.73
N GLN A 2 -16.05 -23.66 -11.20
CA GLN A 2 -15.04 -22.61 -11.09
C GLN A 2 -14.98 -22.14 -9.66
N HIS A 3 -13.82 -22.24 -9.03
CA HIS A 3 -13.58 -21.58 -7.75
C HIS A 3 -13.44 -20.08 -8.00
N VAL A 4 -14.45 -19.33 -7.60
CA VAL A 4 -14.40 -17.88 -7.62
C VAL A 4 -13.70 -17.42 -6.33
N PHE A 5 -12.54 -16.80 -6.48
CA PHE A 5 -11.87 -16.18 -5.35
C PHE A 5 -12.64 -14.92 -4.96
N GLU A 6 -13.13 -14.90 -3.73
CA GLU A 6 -13.70 -13.71 -3.15
C GLU A 6 -12.61 -12.86 -2.52
N ILE A 7 -12.48 -11.63 -2.97
CA ILE A 7 -11.59 -10.65 -2.36
C ILE A 7 -12.39 -9.94 -1.27
N VAL A 8 -12.03 -10.21 -0.02
CA VAL A 8 -12.71 -9.63 1.14
C VAL A 8 -12.13 -8.25 1.45
N ARG A 9 -12.98 -7.24 1.53
CA ARG A 9 -12.58 -5.91 1.97
C ARG A 9 -12.19 -5.94 3.44
N ARG A 10 -10.97 -5.53 3.74
CA ARG A 10 -10.47 -5.42 5.10
C ARG A 10 -10.06 -3.99 5.39
N ARG A 11 -10.47 -3.51 6.54
CA ARG A 11 -10.08 -2.20 7.03
C ARG A 11 -9.10 -2.41 8.18
N VAL A 12 -7.83 -2.42 7.83
CA VAL A 12 -6.75 -2.56 8.80
C VAL A 12 -6.20 -1.18 9.11
N ARG A 13 -6.01 -0.89 10.39
CA ARG A 13 -5.34 0.33 10.84
C ARG A 13 -4.26 -0.06 11.83
N LEU A 14 -3.01 0.09 11.41
CA LEU A 14 -1.85 -0.20 12.23
C LEU A 14 -1.41 1.05 12.98
N ALA A 15 -0.75 0.85 14.12
CA ALA A 15 -0.13 1.94 14.87
C ALA A 15 1.36 2.03 14.51
N TYR A 16 1.80 3.22 14.16
CA TYR A 16 3.19 3.52 13.84
C TYR A 16 3.73 4.53 14.83
N ALA A 17 4.77 4.13 15.57
CA ALA A 17 5.43 4.99 16.55
C ALA A 17 6.76 5.48 15.98
N PRO A 18 7.01 6.82 15.91
CA PRO A 18 8.25 7.36 15.35
C PRO A 18 9.52 6.89 16.07
N ASP A 19 9.45 6.64 17.37
CA ASP A 19 10.56 6.12 18.18
C ASP A 19 10.98 4.70 17.78
N ARG A 20 10.09 3.92 17.18
CA ARG A 20 10.35 2.57 16.67
C ARG A 20 10.63 2.50 15.17
N ALA A 21 10.46 3.59 14.46
CA ALA A 21 10.57 3.61 13.00
C ALA A 21 11.98 3.28 12.49
N ARG A 22 13.01 3.48 13.31
CA ARG A 22 14.40 3.15 12.95
C ARG A 22 14.75 1.69 13.11
N ARG A 23 14.04 0.96 13.96
CA ARG A 23 14.34 -0.44 14.31
C ARG A 23 13.05 -1.22 14.52
N TRP A 24 12.30 -1.42 13.46
CA TRP A 24 11.02 -2.13 13.52
C TRP A 24 11.12 -3.62 13.15
N THR A 25 12.28 -4.07 12.68
CA THR A 25 12.56 -5.47 12.37
C THR A 25 13.76 -6.00 13.16
N ALA A 26 13.94 -7.33 13.15
CA ALA A 26 15.15 -7.98 13.65
C ALA A 26 16.21 -8.15 12.55
N MET A 27 15.98 -7.64 11.35
CA MET A 27 16.87 -7.73 10.20
C MET A 27 18.09 -6.80 10.36
N PRO A 28 19.19 -7.03 9.62
CA PRO A 28 20.30 -6.09 9.54
C PRO A 28 19.81 -4.68 9.14
N ARG A 29 20.47 -3.65 9.67
CA ARG A 29 20.10 -2.27 9.43
C ARG A 29 20.04 -1.90 7.93
N SER A 30 20.97 -2.42 7.13
CA SER A 30 20.97 -2.18 5.68
C SER A 30 19.71 -2.70 4.99
N THR A 31 19.22 -3.86 5.42
CA THR A 31 17.96 -4.44 4.91
C THR A 31 16.77 -3.58 5.33
N GLU A 32 16.73 -3.16 6.57
CA GLU A 32 15.67 -2.30 7.09
C GLU A 32 15.65 -0.93 6.39
N ASP A 33 16.81 -0.32 6.17
CA ASP A 33 16.93 0.93 5.42
C ASP A 33 16.41 0.77 3.98
N CYS A 34 16.70 -0.36 3.33
CA CYS A 34 16.19 -0.68 2.01
C CYS A 34 14.66 -0.81 2.00
N LEU A 35 14.09 -1.51 2.98
CA LEU A 35 12.63 -1.66 3.11
C LEU A 35 11.95 -0.31 3.38
N ASN A 36 12.56 0.55 4.20
CA ASN A 36 12.06 1.89 4.45
C ASN A 36 12.08 2.74 3.18
N ALA A 37 13.15 2.67 2.40
CA ALA A 37 13.26 3.38 1.12
C ALA A 37 12.19 2.89 0.12
N LEU A 38 11.97 1.59 0.02
CA LEU A 38 10.90 1.02 -0.82
C LEU A 38 9.52 1.49 -0.38
N SER A 39 9.27 1.53 0.92
CA SER A 39 7.99 2.01 1.46
C SER A 39 7.67 3.44 1.00
N SER A 40 8.68 4.30 0.86
CA SER A 40 8.49 5.68 0.39
C SER A 40 7.93 5.75 -1.04
N LEU A 41 8.16 4.73 -1.86
CA LEU A 41 7.71 4.66 -3.26
C LEU A 41 6.34 4.00 -3.42
N PHE A 42 5.87 3.23 -2.45
CA PHE A 42 4.66 2.44 -2.58
C PHE A 42 3.39 3.26 -2.77
N PRO A 43 3.15 4.37 -2.06
CA PRO A 43 1.94 5.16 -2.30
C PRO A 43 1.78 5.64 -3.75
N ILE A 44 2.87 6.07 -4.38
CA ILE A 44 2.88 6.50 -5.79
C ILE A 44 2.59 5.30 -6.71
N GLY A 45 3.25 4.17 -6.46
CA GLY A 45 3.07 2.94 -7.24
C GLY A 45 1.65 2.39 -7.13
N GLU A 46 1.10 2.36 -5.93
CA GLU A 46 -0.25 1.87 -5.68
C GLU A 46 -1.33 2.78 -6.27
N ALA A 47 -1.13 4.09 -6.22
CA ALA A 47 -1.99 5.05 -6.91
C ALA A 47 -1.95 4.84 -8.43
N PHE A 48 -0.79 4.53 -8.99
CA PHE A 48 -0.65 4.16 -10.39
C PHE A 48 -1.42 2.88 -10.72
N PHE A 49 -1.32 1.84 -9.90
CA PHE A 49 -2.07 0.60 -10.09
C PHE A 49 -3.58 0.85 -10.06
N CYS A 50 -4.05 1.60 -9.08
CA CYS A 50 -5.48 1.94 -8.98
C CYS A 50 -5.98 2.68 -10.22
N ARG A 51 -5.24 3.67 -10.70
CA ARG A 51 -5.61 4.43 -11.91
C ARG A 51 -5.59 3.55 -13.15
N SER A 52 -4.59 2.70 -13.29
CA SER A 52 -4.44 1.81 -14.45
C SER A 52 -5.59 0.82 -14.54
N VAL A 53 -5.95 0.20 -13.43
CA VAL A 53 -7.05 -0.77 -13.37
C VAL A 53 -8.40 -0.08 -13.54
N ALA A 54 -8.60 1.08 -12.89
CA ALA A 54 -9.84 1.85 -13.00
C ALA A 54 -10.13 2.30 -14.44
N ARG A 55 -9.09 2.54 -15.24
CA ARG A 55 -9.21 2.94 -16.65
C ARG A 55 -9.93 1.90 -17.51
N TYR A 56 -9.80 0.63 -17.16
CA TYR A 56 -10.41 -0.48 -17.90
C TYR A 56 -11.74 -0.95 -17.29
N ARG A 57 -12.12 -0.42 -16.16
CA ARG A 57 -13.29 -0.84 -15.39
C ARG A 57 -14.58 -0.85 -16.21
N ASP A 58 -14.80 0.19 -17.00
CA ASP A 58 -16.03 0.33 -17.81
C ASP A 58 -16.07 -0.60 -19.01
N ARG A 59 -14.94 -1.20 -19.38
CA ARG A 59 -14.83 -2.17 -20.47
C ARG A 59 -15.04 -3.61 -20.01
N ILE A 60 -15.06 -3.85 -18.72
CA ILE A 60 -15.24 -5.18 -18.15
C ILE A 60 -16.72 -5.51 -18.15
N THR A 61 -17.11 -6.56 -18.87
CA THR A 61 -18.50 -7.01 -18.98
C THR A 61 -18.84 -8.13 -18.02
N ASP A 62 -17.84 -8.91 -17.58
CA ASP A 62 -18.02 -9.97 -16.61
C ASP A 62 -18.31 -9.34 -15.21
N PRO A 63 -19.51 -9.60 -14.63
CA PRO A 63 -19.88 -9.01 -13.35
C PRO A 63 -19.00 -9.48 -12.20
N ILE A 64 -18.48 -10.70 -12.23
CA ILE A 64 -17.58 -11.25 -11.21
C ILE A 64 -16.24 -10.51 -11.26
N LEU A 65 -15.68 -10.36 -12.45
CA LEU A 65 -14.42 -9.63 -12.62
C LEU A 65 -14.57 -8.14 -12.25
N ARG A 66 -15.69 -7.51 -12.58
CA ARG A 66 -15.96 -6.12 -12.16
C ARG A 66 -15.96 -5.97 -10.64
N GLU A 67 -16.55 -6.91 -9.93
CA GLU A 67 -16.55 -6.90 -8.46
C GLU A 67 -15.15 -7.12 -7.91
N GLN A 68 -14.39 -8.07 -8.46
CA GLN A 68 -13.00 -8.30 -8.07
C GLN A 68 -12.12 -7.07 -8.30
N VAL A 69 -12.30 -6.35 -9.40
CA VAL A 69 -11.61 -5.10 -9.69
C VAL A 69 -11.94 -4.02 -8.65
N ALA A 70 -13.22 -3.89 -8.28
CA ALA A 70 -13.63 -2.95 -7.24
C ALA A 70 -12.98 -3.28 -5.89
N GLN A 71 -12.91 -4.55 -5.53
CA GLN A 71 -12.26 -5.00 -4.29
C GLN A 71 -10.75 -4.78 -4.32
N PHE A 72 -10.12 -5.04 -5.46
CA PHE A 72 -8.69 -4.77 -5.65
C PHE A 72 -8.37 -3.29 -5.45
N ILE A 73 -9.12 -2.39 -6.09
CA ILE A 73 -8.93 -0.94 -5.96
C ILE A 73 -9.09 -0.50 -4.50
N TYR A 74 -10.09 -1.04 -3.82
CA TYR A 74 -10.29 -0.75 -2.40
C TYR A 74 -9.11 -1.18 -1.54
N GLN A 75 -8.61 -2.41 -1.74
CA GLN A 75 -7.47 -2.92 -0.97
C GLN A 75 -6.19 -2.13 -1.22
N GLU A 76 -5.92 -1.79 -2.48
CA GLU A 76 -4.75 -0.98 -2.83
C GLU A 76 -4.85 0.43 -2.24
N ALA A 77 -6.02 1.03 -2.20
CA ALA A 77 -6.23 2.32 -1.55
C ALA A 77 -5.98 2.25 -0.03
N MET A 78 -6.42 1.19 0.63
CA MET A 78 -6.16 0.97 2.06
C MET A 78 -4.69 0.69 2.34
N HIS A 79 -4.05 -0.10 1.49
CA HIS A 79 -2.63 -0.42 1.54
C HIS A 79 -1.78 0.85 1.39
N SER A 80 -2.07 1.65 0.38
CA SER A 80 -1.42 2.95 0.16
C SER A 80 -1.53 3.88 1.36
N LYS A 81 -2.71 3.93 1.97
CA LYS A 81 -2.95 4.73 3.18
C LYS A 81 -2.08 4.27 4.35
N GLU A 82 -1.92 2.97 4.55
CA GLU A 82 -1.06 2.43 5.60
C GLU A 82 0.42 2.72 5.33
N HIS A 83 0.87 2.59 4.08
CA HIS A 83 2.23 3.01 3.72
C HIS A 83 2.47 4.50 3.94
N SER A 84 1.52 5.36 3.61
CA SER A 84 1.63 6.80 3.85
C SER A 84 1.77 7.10 5.34
N ARG A 85 1.01 6.43 6.19
CA ARG A 85 1.10 6.59 7.65
C ARG A 85 2.43 6.10 8.20
N ALA A 86 2.92 4.95 7.72
CA ALA A 86 4.24 4.44 8.08
C ALA A 86 5.36 5.40 7.64
N ASN A 87 5.26 5.94 6.42
CA ASN A 87 6.21 6.91 5.88
C ASN A 87 6.22 8.21 6.68
N ASP A 88 5.07 8.68 7.15
CA ASP A 88 4.97 9.85 8.04
C ASP A 88 5.73 9.61 9.35
N ALA A 89 5.60 8.42 9.94
CA ALA A 89 6.35 8.05 11.14
C ALA A 89 7.87 8.00 10.88
N LEU A 90 8.29 7.50 9.71
CA LEU A 90 9.70 7.47 9.31
C LEU A 90 10.27 8.89 9.11
N ARG A 91 9.49 9.80 8.53
CA ARG A 91 9.89 11.21 8.36
C ARG A 91 9.99 11.91 9.72
N GLU A 92 9.05 11.70 10.59
CA GLU A 92 9.06 12.26 11.95
C GLU A 92 10.28 11.77 12.75
N ALA A 93 10.72 10.53 12.52
CA ALA A 93 11.95 9.97 13.10
C ALA A 93 13.23 10.37 12.34
N ASN A 94 13.14 11.20 11.31
CA ASN A 94 14.26 11.59 10.42
C ASN A 94 14.94 10.40 9.71
N VAL A 95 14.18 9.37 9.41
CA VAL A 95 14.66 8.19 8.66
C VAL A 95 14.50 8.38 7.16
N LEU A 96 13.42 9.03 6.72
CA LEU A 96 13.17 9.41 5.32
C LEU A 96 13.33 10.93 5.16
N GLY A 97 13.75 11.32 3.98
CA GLY A 97 13.76 12.74 3.59
C GLY A 97 12.35 13.31 3.40
N GLN A 98 12.29 14.58 3.08
CA GLN A 98 11.03 15.24 2.70
C GLN A 98 10.47 14.62 1.42
N GLU A 99 9.15 14.68 1.26
CA GLU A 99 8.53 14.30 0.00
C GLU A 99 9.04 15.17 -1.14
N ILE A 100 9.34 14.53 -2.26
CA ILE A 100 9.62 15.25 -3.49
C ILE A 100 8.26 15.57 -4.09
N GLU A 101 7.90 16.85 -4.10
CA GLU A 101 6.69 17.36 -4.76
C GLU A 101 6.80 17.25 -6.29
#